data_cabb5f44508e5c9b8b3a7596da55c9c8
#
_entry.id   cabb5f44508e5c9b8b3a7596da55c9c8
#
_cell.length_a   1.000
_cell.length_b   1.000
_cell.length_c   1.000
_cell.angle_alpha   90.00
_cell.angle_beta   90.00
_cell.angle_gamma   90.00
#
_symmetry.space_group_name_H-M   'P 1'
#
loop_
_entity.id
_entity.type
_entity.pdbx_description
1 polymer ?
#
loop_
_entity_poly.entity_id
_entity_poly.type
_entity_poly.pdbx_seq_one_letter_code
_entity_poly.pdbx_strand_id
1 'polypeptide(L)'
;MPELTVKKIALVAVLLLAAGAYAEIRLHEQGRPVSGTTIKPGIAAFSPAPIPADWVVSGSPVTEVAEVSQTHDGSAHVYLWRTTASAFRWTHHADEIITILDGDVFITGADGERRHLTAGDVAHFPIGSVQLWEVPKNLLKSAILKHQSPTLVEASMRWMRRARALVAG
;
A
#
# COMPACT_ATOMS: atom_id res chain seq x y z
N MET A 1 -27.41 -40.02 19.60
CA MET A 1 -26.49 -39.29 20.48
C MET A 1 -25.18 -38.79 19.82
N PRO A 2 -24.62 -39.32 18.72
CA PRO A 2 -23.40 -38.79 18.11
C PRO A 2 -23.57 -37.43 17.43
N GLU A 3 -24.72 -37.12 16.85
CA GLU A 3 -24.94 -35.83 16.14
C GLU A 3 -24.87 -34.59 17.01
N LEU A 4 -25.31 -34.67 18.27
CA LEU A 4 -25.26 -33.52 19.19
C LEU A 4 -23.84 -33.20 19.57
N THR A 5 -22.95 -34.18 19.61
CA THR A 5 -21.52 -34.01 19.92
C THR A 5 -20.78 -33.37 18.74
N VAL A 6 -21.05 -33.80 17.51
CA VAL A 6 -20.46 -33.20 16.28
C VAL A 6 -20.89 -31.75 16.14
N LYS A 7 -22.18 -31.42 16.36
CA LYS A 7 -22.67 -30.04 16.31
C LYS A 7 -21.99 -29.15 17.38
N LYS A 8 -21.79 -29.65 18.59
CA LYS A 8 -21.06 -28.91 19.65
C LYS A 8 -19.61 -28.69 19.29
N ILE A 9 -18.92 -29.70 18.76
CA ILE A 9 -17.51 -29.58 18.32
C ILE A 9 -17.42 -28.55 17.18
N ALA A 10 -18.32 -28.62 16.19
CA ALA A 10 -18.35 -27.65 15.09
C ALA A 10 -18.60 -26.23 15.59
N LEU A 11 -19.52 -26.03 16.54
CA LEU A 11 -19.76 -24.71 17.14
C LEU A 11 -18.55 -24.17 17.87
N VAL A 12 -17.88 -24.98 18.68
CA VAL A 12 -16.65 -24.60 19.39
C VAL A 12 -15.54 -24.22 18.40
N ALA A 13 -15.37 -25.00 17.33
CA ALA A 13 -14.38 -24.70 16.29
C ALA A 13 -14.67 -23.35 15.61
N VAL A 14 -15.93 -23.05 15.28
CA VAL A 14 -16.34 -21.76 14.70
C VAL A 14 -16.07 -20.60 15.68
N LEU A 15 -16.38 -20.77 16.96
CA LEU A 15 -16.12 -19.76 17.99
C LEU A 15 -14.62 -19.49 18.17
N LEU A 16 -13.80 -20.52 18.15
CA LEU A 16 -12.33 -20.39 18.25
C LEU A 16 -11.76 -19.70 17.01
N LEU A 17 -12.26 -20.01 15.81
CA LEU A 17 -11.86 -19.33 14.58
C LEU A 17 -12.26 -17.85 14.62
N ALA A 18 -13.46 -17.55 15.07
CA ALA A 18 -13.95 -16.17 15.20
C ALA A 18 -13.14 -15.37 16.23
N ALA A 19 -12.84 -15.98 17.39
CA ALA A 19 -12.02 -15.36 18.43
C ALA A 19 -10.59 -15.13 17.95
N GLY A 20 -10.00 -16.09 17.24
CA GLY A 20 -8.66 -15.94 16.65
C GLY A 20 -8.61 -14.85 15.59
N ALA A 21 -9.61 -14.78 14.70
CA ALA A 21 -9.73 -13.71 13.72
C ALA A 21 -9.91 -12.34 14.39
N TYR A 22 -10.73 -12.26 15.42
CA TYR A 22 -10.91 -11.02 16.19
C TYR A 22 -9.60 -10.59 16.89
N ALA A 23 -8.89 -11.51 17.52
CA ALA A 23 -7.60 -11.24 18.13
C ALA A 23 -6.57 -10.75 17.10
N GLU A 24 -6.54 -11.35 15.90
CA GLU A 24 -5.65 -10.93 14.82
C GLU A 24 -5.98 -9.51 14.32
N ILE A 25 -7.26 -9.17 14.21
CA ILE A 25 -7.70 -7.81 13.86
C ILE A 25 -7.26 -6.83 14.94
N ARG A 26 -7.49 -7.16 16.21
CA ARG A 26 -7.09 -6.31 17.35
C ARG A 26 -5.58 -6.11 17.44
N LEU A 27 -4.80 -7.16 17.22
CA LEU A 27 -3.34 -7.05 17.18
C LEU A 27 -2.85 -6.21 16.02
N HIS A 28 -3.55 -6.25 14.88
CA HIS A 28 -3.26 -5.39 13.73
C HIS A 28 -3.61 -3.93 14.02
N GLU A 29 -4.74 -3.67 14.71
CA GLU A 29 -5.17 -2.33 15.13
C GLU A 29 -4.29 -1.73 16.24
N GLN A 30 -3.69 -2.57 17.10
CA GLN A 30 -2.79 -2.16 18.19
C GLN A 30 -1.36 -1.89 17.74
N GLY A 31 -1.13 -1.65 16.43
CA GLY A 31 0.19 -1.33 15.88
C GLY A 31 1.03 -0.48 16.85
N ARG A 32 2.32 -0.42 16.65
CA ARG A 32 3.23 0.30 17.56
C ARG A 32 2.82 1.76 17.72
N PRO A 33 2.78 2.31 18.95
CA PRO A 33 2.52 3.72 19.15
C PRO A 33 3.57 4.53 18.38
N VAL A 34 3.12 5.23 17.34
CA VAL A 34 3.97 6.07 16.52
C VAL A 34 3.81 7.49 17.02
N SER A 35 4.89 8.10 17.48
CA SER A 35 4.92 9.54 17.67
C SER A 35 4.79 10.22 16.32
N GLY A 36 4.11 11.38 16.24
CA GLY A 36 3.99 12.12 14.99
C GLY A 36 5.36 12.30 14.32
N THR A 37 5.43 11.98 13.03
CA THR A 37 6.66 12.08 12.25
C THR A 37 6.60 13.30 11.36
N THR A 38 7.67 14.09 11.36
CA THR A 38 7.86 15.21 10.44
C THR A 38 9.15 15.01 9.70
N ILE A 39 9.12 15.05 8.37
CA ILE A 39 10.32 14.98 7.55
C ILE A 39 10.32 16.11 6.52
N LYS A 40 11.50 16.70 6.32
CA LYS A 40 11.72 17.62 5.21
C LYS A 40 12.22 16.81 4.01
N PRO A 41 11.65 16.98 2.81
CA PRO A 41 12.07 16.20 1.64
C PRO A 41 13.59 16.26 1.36
N GLY A 42 14.23 17.40 1.60
CA GLY A 42 15.67 17.58 1.37
C GLY A 42 16.61 16.78 2.29
N ILE A 43 16.08 16.20 3.39
CA ILE A 43 16.86 15.36 4.32
C ILE A 43 16.33 13.93 4.42
N ALA A 44 15.37 13.56 3.58
CA ALA A 44 14.82 12.21 3.55
C ALA A 44 15.88 11.21 3.07
N ALA A 45 15.93 10.05 3.72
CA ALA A 45 16.80 8.96 3.34
C ALA A 45 16.18 8.18 2.18
N PHE A 46 16.49 8.58 0.96
CA PHE A 46 16.03 7.90 -0.24
C PHE A 46 16.80 6.62 -0.51
N SER A 47 16.10 5.59 -0.96
CA SER A 47 16.64 4.32 -1.43
C SER A 47 16.19 4.06 -2.87
N PRO A 48 16.99 3.38 -3.71
CA PRO A 48 16.60 3.02 -5.06
C PRO A 48 15.29 2.23 -5.08
N ALA A 49 14.38 2.61 -5.99
CA ALA A 49 13.10 1.95 -6.19
C ALA A 49 12.81 1.86 -7.70
N PRO A 50 13.54 1.00 -8.45
CA PRO A 50 13.47 0.98 -9.90
C PRO A 50 12.09 0.59 -10.39
N ILE A 51 11.61 1.29 -11.41
CA ILE A 51 10.39 0.93 -12.15
C ILE A 51 10.67 -0.35 -12.93
N PRO A 52 9.75 -1.33 -12.95
CA PRO A 52 9.86 -2.51 -13.80
C PRO A 52 10.13 -2.13 -15.25
N ALA A 53 11.08 -2.80 -15.91
CA ALA A 53 11.54 -2.41 -17.25
C ALA A 53 10.42 -2.46 -18.29
N ASP A 54 9.49 -3.39 -18.15
CA ASP A 54 8.30 -3.54 -19.00
C ASP A 54 7.24 -2.44 -18.80
N TRP A 55 7.33 -1.66 -17.72
CA TRP A 55 6.50 -0.49 -17.50
C TRP A 55 7.05 0.77 -18.16
N VAL A 56 8.36 0.82 -18.45
CA VAL A 56 9.01 1.99 -19.04
C VAL A 56 8.63 2.09 -20.51
N VAL A 57 8.07 3.24 -20.90
CA VAL A 57 7.69 3.56 -22.28
C VAL A 57 8.84 4.30 -22.98
N SER A 58 9.49 5.23 -22.28
CA SER A 58 10.65 5.94 -22.80
C SER A 58 11.52 6.52 -21.68
N GLY A 59 12.78 6.78 -22.02
CA GLY A 59 13.77 7.30 -21.08
C GLY A 59 14.43 6.20 -20.26
N SER A 60 15.23 6.62 -19.28
CA SER A 60 15.93 5.73 -18.34
C SER A 60 15.69 6.29 -16.93
N PRO A 61 14.52 6.03 -16.32
CA PRO A 61 14.16 6.62 -15.05
C PRO A 61 15.11 6.17 -13.93
N VAL A 62 15.66 7.13 -13.20
CA VAL A 62 16.27 6.91 -11.90
C VAL A 62 15.22 7.25 -10.86
N THR A 63 14.75 6.24 -10.14
CA THR A 63 13.66 6.36 -9.19
C THR A 63 14.09 5.96 -7.79
N GLU A 64 13.61 6.72 -6.82
CA GLU A 64 13.95 6.53 -5.43
C GLU A 64 12.73 6.78 -4.55
N VAL A 65 12.69 6.10 -3.40
CA VAL A 65 11.63 6.19 -2.42
C VAL A 65 12.19 6.38 -1.02
N ALA A 66 11.49 7.15 -0.20
CA ALA A 66 11.73 7.22 1.24
C ALA A 66 10.40 7.03 1.97
N GLU A 67 10.32 6.04 2.85
CA GLU A 67 9.18 5.90 3.74
C GLU A 67 9.26 6.96 4.84
N VAL A 68 8.19 7.72 5.00
CA VAL A 68 8.09 8.79 6.01
C VAL A 68 7.44 8.28 7.27
N SER A 69 6.32 7.56 7.12
CA SER A 69 5.49 7.12 8.25
C SER A 69 4.47 6.07 7.79
N GLN A 70 3.86 5.44 8.76
CA GLN A 70 2.70 4.56 8.55
C GLN A 70 1.63 4.85 9.60
N THR A 71 0.38 4.49 9.29
CA THR A 71 -0.71 4.53 10.27
C THR A 71 -0.48 3.50 11.37
N HIS A 72 -1.11 3.72 12.54
CA HIS A 72 -0.96 2.84 13.69
C HIS A 72 -1.32 1.37 13.37
N ASP A 73 -2.33 1.16 12.57
CA ASP A 73 -2.81 -0.16 12.14
C ASP A 73 -2.02 -0.73 10.93
N GLY A 74 -1.06 0.02 10.39
CA GLY A 74 -0.30 -0.36 9.21
C GLY A 74 -1.11 -0.39 7.91
N SER A 75 -2.35 0.14 7.90
CA SER A 75 -3.21 0.11 6.72
C SER A 75 -2.83 1.16 5.67
N ALA A 76 -2.14 2.22 6.07
CA ALA A 76 -1.65 3.23 5.14
C ALA A 76 -0.20 3.61 5.44
N HIS A 77 0.56 3.86 4.37
CA HIS A 77 1.94 4.28 4.42
C HIS A 77 2.10 5.61 3.69
N VAL A 78 2.97 6.46 4.21
CA VAL A 78 3.32 7.74 3.60
C VAL A 78 4.73 7.66 3.07
N TYR A 79 4.89 7.97 1.79
CA TYR A 79 6.18 7.96 1.09
C TYR A 79 6.48 9.33 0.47
N LEU A 80 7.78 9.60 0.33
CA LEU A 80 8.31 10.50 -0.69
C LEU A 80 8.84 9.63 -1.83
N TRP A 81 8.52 10.00 -3.06
CA TRP A 81 8.99 9.32 -4.25
C TRP A 81 9.47 10.34 -5.27
N ARG A 82 10.61 10.06 -5.88
CA ARG A 82 11.16 10.94 -6.93
C ARG A 82 11.65 10.16 -8.12
N THR A 83 11.65 10.82 -9.28
CA THR A 83 12.15 10.25 -10.54
C THR A 83 12.74 11.32 -11.44
N THR A 84 13.59 10.88 -12.36
CA THR A 84 14.09 11.70 -13.46
C THR A 84 13.16 11.64 -14.69
N ALA A 85 13.49 12.43 -15.74
CA ALA A 85 12.76 12.48 -17.00
C ALA A 85 12.51 11.10 -17.59
N SER A 86 11.25 10.76 -17.85
CA SER A 86 10.86 9.45 -18.38
C SER A 86 9.35 9.38 -18.67
N ALA A 87 8.93 8.35 -19.41
CA ALA A 87 7.54 7.97 -19.49
C ALA A 87 7.38 6.49 -19.12
N PHE A 88 6.37 6.17 -18.35
CA PHE A 88 6.11 4.81 -17.88
C PHE A 88 4.62 4.58 -17.60
N ARG A 89 4.18 3.33 -17.69
CA ARG A 89 2.84 2.89 -17.27
C ARG A 89 2.90 2.46 -15.83
N TRP A 90 2.09 3.08 -14.96
CA TRP A 90 2.04 2.75 -13.55
C TRP A 90 0.75 2.00 -13.24
N THR A 91 0.88 0.81 -12.65
CA THR A 91 -0.25 0.04 -12.12
C THR A 91 -0.31 0.23 -10.62
N HIS A 92 -1.44 0.72 -10.13
CA HIS A 92 -1.64 0.98 -8.70
C HIS A 92 -2.07 -0.30 -7.98
N HIS A 93 -1.26 -0.79 -7.04
CA HIS A 93 -1.54 -1.98 -6.23
C HIS A 93 -2.20 -1.66 -4.88
N ALA A 94 -2.44 -0.40 -4.61
CA ALA A 94 -3.16 0.15 -3.46
C ALA A 94 -3.91 1.40 -3.91
N ASP A 95 -4.88 1.87 -3.13
CA ASP A 95 -5.39 3.23 -3.31
C ASP A 95 -4.24 4.20 -3.02
N GLU A 96 -3.93 5.07 -3.97
CA GLU A 96 -2.83 6.01 -3.86
C GLU A 96 -3.34 7.45 -3.96
N ILE A 97 -3.02 8.27 -2.95
CA ILE A 97 -3.25 9.71 -2.99
C ILE A 97 -1.88 10.38 -3.07
N ILE A 98 -1.68 11.22 -4.07
CA ILE A 98 -0.43 11.94 -4.24
C ILE A 98 -0.61 13.44 -4.07
N THR A 99 0.48 14.09 -3.67
CA THR A 99 0.65 15.55 -3.78
C THR A 99 1.97 15.80 -4.49
N ILE A 100 1.96 16.56 -5.56
CA ILE A 100 3.19 16.99 -6.23
C ILE A 100 3.89 18.01 -5.35
N LEU A 101 5.16 17.80 -5.04
CA LEU A 101 5.97 18.67 -4.20
C LEU A 101 6.95 19.51 -5.01
N ASP A 102 7.48 18.95 -6.11
CA ASP A 102 8.41 19.61 -7.02
C ASP A 102 8.36 18.97 -8.39
N GLY A 103 8.60 19.76 -9.43
CA GLY A 103 8.50 19.35 -10.82
C GLY A 103 7.06 19.31 -11.33
N ASP A 104 6.88 18.62 -12.44
CA ASP A 104 5.59 18.46 -13.12
C ASP A 104 5.49 17.09 -13.80
N VAL A 105 4.25 16.67 -14.05
CA VAL A 105 3.95 15.39 -14.69
C VAL A 105 2.67 15.49 -15.51
N PHE A 106 2.65 14.85 -16.67
CA PHE A 106 1.41 14.60 -17.41
C PHE A 106 0.96 13.17 -17.13
N ILE A 107 -0.32 13.02 -16.77
CA ILE A 107 -0.93 11.72 -16.45
C ILE A 107 -2.11 11.50 -17.37
N THR A 108 -2.07 10.39 -18.12
CA THR A 108 -3.17 9.98 -18.99
C THR A 108 -3.81 8.72 -18.39
N GLY A 109 -5.09 8.82 -18.04
CA GLY A 109 -5.89 7.73 -17.51
C GLY A 109 -6.49 6.83 -18.59
N ALA A 110 -7.27 5.84 -18.16
CA ALA A 110 -8.00 4.94 -19.08
C ALA A 110 -9.09 5.66 -19.89
N ASP A 111 -9.55 6.83 -19.44
CA ASP A 111 -10.46 7.73 -20.14
C ASP A 111 -9.80 8.46 -21.34
N GLY A 112 -8.47 8.34 -21.48
CA GLY A 112 -7.68 9.02 -22.50
C GLY A 112 -7.44 10.50 -22.19
N GLU A 113 -7.97 11.04 -21.10
CA GLU A 113 -7.75 12.43 -20.72
C GLU A 113 -6.34 12.61 -20.16
N ARG A 114 -5.60 13.55 -20.73
CA ARG A 114 -4.24 13.93 -20.31
C ARG A 114 -4.30 15.11 -19.36
N ARG A 115 -3.94 14.90 -18.12
CA ARG A 115 -3.95 15.89 -17.04
C ARG A 115 -2.52 16.34 -16.74
N HIS A 116 -2.29 17.65 -16.63
CA HIS A 116 -1.02 18.21 -16.21
C HIS A 116 -1.08 18.55 -14.74
N LEU A 117 -0.22 17.93 -13.93
CA LEU A 117 -0.09 18.17 -12.50
C LEU A 117 1.24 18.85 -12.22
N THR A 118 1.19 19.87 -11.36
CA THR A 118 2.31 20.70 -10.92
C THR A 118 2.39 20.73 -9.39
N ALA A 119 3.43 21.35 -8.85
CA ALA A 119 3.60 21.47 -7.39
C ALA A 119 2.37 22.06 -6.70
N GLY A 120 1.85 21.38 -5.68
CA GLY A 120 0.62 21.67 -4.95
C GLY A 120 -0.62 20.90 -5.43
N ASP A 121 -0.59 20.33 -6.64
CA ASP A 121 -1.71 19.53 -7.12
C ASP A 121 -1.81 18.17 -6.40
N VAL A 122 -3.06 17.74 -6.20
CA VAL A 122 -3.40 16.48 -5.55
C VAL A 122 -4.18 15.59 -6.53
N ALA A 123 -3.84 14.31 -6.56
CA ALA A 123 -4.57 13.32 -7.36
C ALA A 123 -4.80 12.03 -6.55
N HIS A 124 -5.87 11.30 -6.90
CA HIS A 124 -6.20 10.00 -6.34
C HIS A 124 -6.26 8.96 -7.46
N PHE A 125 -5.62 7.83 -7.23
CA PHE A 125 -5.59 6.68 -8.12
C PHE A 125 -6.13 5.46 -7.37
N PRO A 126 -7.28 4.91 -7.81
CA PRO A 126 -7.83 3.69 -7.20
C PRO A 126 -6.93 2.48 -7.45
N ILE A 127 -6.95 1.54 -6.52
CA ILE A 127 -6.32 0.23 -6.70
C ILE A 127 -6.76 -0.43 -8.01
N GLY A 128 -5.82 -1.03 -8.73
CA GLY A 128 -6.05 -1.69 -10.03
C GLY A 128 -6.06 -0.73 -11.21
N SER A 129 -6.06 0.58 -11.00
CA SER A 129 -6.00 1.54 -12.12
C SER A 129 -4.60 1.58 -12.74
N VAL A 130 -4.55 1.90 -14.04
CA VAL A 130 -3.30 2.02 -14.82
C VAL A 130 -3.29 3.37 -15.51
N GLN A 131 -2.20 4.13 -15.33
CA GLN A 131 -2.01 5.41 -16.00
C GLN A 131 -0.67 5.47 -16.72
N LEU A 132 -0.62 6.22 -17.81
CA LEU A 132 0.62 6.66 -18.42
C LEU A 132 1.10 7.93 -17.71
N TRP A 133 2.30 7.87 -17.17
CA TRP A 133 3.00 8.99 -16.54
C TRP A 133 4.09 9.49 -17.49
N GLU A 134 4.12 10.77 -17.75
CA GLU A 134 5.14 11.43 -18.57
C GLU A 134 5.77 12.54 -17.73
N VAL A 135 7.00 12.35 -17.31
CA VAL A 135 7.78 13.29 -16.49
C VAL A 135 8.76 14.02 -17.39
N PRO A 136 8.58 15.34 -17.64
CA PRO A 136 9.44 16.09 -18.58
C PRO A 136 10.88 16.25 -18.11
N LYS A 137 11.10 16.46 -16.80
CA LYS A 137 12.44 16.70 -16.22
C LYS A 137 12.68 15.85 -14.98
N ASN A 138 12.05 16.24 -13.90
CA ASN A 138 12.10 15.56 -12.61
C ASN A 138 10.75 15.69 -11.92
N LEU A 139 10.48 14.79 -11.02
CA LEU A 139 9.28 14.80 -10.20
C LEU A 139 9.64 14.39 -8.78
N LEU A 140 9.12 15.13 -7.81
CA LEU A 140 9.05 14.74 -6.41
C LEU A 140 7.58 14.79 -5.97
N LYS A 141 7.09 13.71 -5.42
CA LYS A 141 5.74 13.64 -4.85
C LYS A 141 5.75 13.08 -3.44
N SER A 142 4.79 13.47 -2.63
CA SER A 142 4.33 12.70 -1.49
C SER A 142 3.27 11.72 -1.97
N ALA A 143 3.26 10.51 -1.45
CA ALA A 143 2.28 9.49 -1.76
C ALA A 143 1.75 8.85 -0.47
N ILE A 144 0.45 8.73 -0.34
CA ILE A 144 -0.22 7.95 0.70
C ILE A 144 -0.77 6.71 0.01
N LEU A 145 -0.22 5.55 0.34
CA LEU A 145 -0.68 4.26 -0.15
C LEU A 145 -1.54 3.61 0.94
N LYS A 146 -2.83 3.42 0.63
CA LYS A 146 -3.75 2.74 1.53
C LYS A 146 -4.00 1.32 1.05
N HIS A 147 -3.51 0.36 1.81
CA HIS A 147 -3.80 -1.05 1.59
C HIS A 147 -5.18 -1.41 2.16
N GLN A 148 -5.83 -2.38 1.55
CA GLN A 148 -7.10 -2.88 2.10
C GLN A 148 -6.84 -3.49 3.48
N SER A 149 -7.66 -3.11 4.46
CA SER A 149 -7.62 -3.76 5.77
C SER A 149 -7.93 -5.25 5.61
N PRO A 150 -7.26 -6.13 6.39
CA PRO A 150 -7.51 -7.56 6.29
C PRO A 150 -8.99 -7.87 6.48
N THR A 151 -9.55 -8.64 5.55
CA THR A 151 -10.89 -9.19 5.73
C THR A 151 -10.90 -10.22 6.86
N LEU A 152 -12.08 -10.52 7.45
CA LEU A 152 -12.23 -11.59 8.43
C LEU A 152 -11.69 -12.94 7.91
N VAL A 153 -11.84 -13.19 6.61
CA VAL A 153 -11.34 -14.41 5.95
C VAL A 153 -9.81 -14.43 5.94
N GLU A 154 -9.17 -13.33 5.57
CA GLU A 154 -7.70 -13.23 5.57
C GLU A 154 -7.13 -13.28 6.98
N ALA A 155 -7.77 -12.61 7.95
CA ALA A 155 -7.39 -12.67 9.35
C ALA A 155 -7.47 -14.11 9.89
N SER A 156 -8.55 -14.84 9.59
CA SER A 156 -8.69 -16.25 10.00
C SER A 156 -7.67 -17.16 9.32
N MET A 157 -7.35 -16.95 8.04
CA MET A 157 -6.32 -17.73 7.34
C MET A 157 -4.92 -17.47 7.90
N ARG A 158 -4.60 -16.23 8.28
CA ARG A 158 -3.32 -15.91 8.95
C ARG A 158 -3.22 -16.58 10.31
N TRP A 159 -4.30 -16.52 11.10
CA TRP A 159 -4.37 -17.17 12.38
C TRP A 159 -4.20 -18.70 12.27
N MET A 160 -4.89 -19.35 11.33
CA MET A 160 -4.73 -20.79 11.08
C MET A 160 -3.31 -21.17 10.69
N ARG A 161 -2.62 -20.37 9.86
CA ARG A 161 -1.21 -20.61 9.50
C ARG A 161 -0.30 -20.53 10.72
N ARG A 162 -0.50 -19.53 11.61
CA ARG A 162 0.26 -19.39 12.86
C ARG A 162 0.01 -20.57 13.80
N ALA A 163 -1.25 -20.97 13.97
CA ALA A 163 -1.61 -22.11 14.81
C ALA A 163 -0.97 -23.41 14.31
N ARG A 164 -0.95 -23.65 12.99
CA ARG A 164 -0.26 -24.80 12.39
C ARG A 164 1.26 -24.79 12.63
N ALA A 165 1.90 -23.64 12.53
CA ALA A 165 3.33 -23.50 12.79
C ALA A 165 3.69 -23.81 14.25
N LEU A 166 2.82 -23.48 15.20
CA LEU A 166 3.03 -23.79 16.63
C LEU A 166 2.83 -25.26 16.96
N VAL A 167 2.06 -26.00 16.16
CA VAL A 167 1.81 -27.46 16.39
C VAL A 167 2.84 -28.31 15.65
N ALA A 168 3.52 -27.78 14.65
CA ALA A 168 4.50 -28.50 13.84
C ALA A 168 5.96 -28.37 14.36
N GLY A 169 6.21 -27.57 15.40
CA GLY A 169 7.50 -27.44 16.10
C GLY A 169 7.44 -28.03 17.47
#